data_ad2b9c4a9774e86c7a7294ee4371867f
#
_entry.id   ad2b9c4a9774e86c7a7294ee4371867f
#
_cell.length_a   1.000
_cell.length_b   1.000
_cell.length_c   1.000
_cell.angle_alpha   90.00
_cell.angle_beta   90.00
_cell.angle_gamma   90.00
#
_symmetry.space_group_name_H-M   'P 1'
#
loop_
_entity.id
_entity.type
_entity.pdbx_description
1 polymer ?
#
loop_
_entity_poly.entity_id
_entity_poly.type
_entity_poly.pdbx_seq_one_letter_code
_entity_poly.pdbx_strand_id
1 'polypeptide(L)'
;RTPDANQVLKGVIANINLGSDAPRIFKALVEATCFGSKAIVERFISEGIPVKGIIALGGVAKKSTYVMQTMANVLNKPIRIHSSEQTCANGAAMFAATAAGIYNKVEDAMNAMGQGFEKTYQPQNDKVAYYAKRYKMYLDLGEANEQLTMNK
;
A
#
# COMPACT_ATOMS: atom_id res chain seq x y z
N ARG A 1 4.57 5.65 -13.10
CA ARG A 1 4.23 5.07 -11.79
C ARG A 1 3.82 6.17 -10.82
N THR A 2 3.06 5.83 -9.82
CA THR A 2 2.71 6.76 -8.74
C THR A 2 3.90 6.84 -7.74
N PRO A 3 4.21 8.03 -7.11
CA PRO A 3 3.46 9.28 -7.20
C PRO A 3 3.69 10.06 -8.50
N ASP A 4 4.84 9.93 -9.14
CA ASP A 4 5.20 10.70 -10.32
C ASP A 4 4.87 9.89 -11.57
N ALA A 5 3.67 10.13 -12.13
CA ALA A 5 3.16 9.37 -13.26
C ALA A 5 3.97 9.66 -14.53
N ASN A 6 4.61 8.61 -15.07
CA ASN A 6 5.27 8.65 -16.37
C ASN A 6 4.81 7.44 -17.20
N GLN A 7 3.99 7.68 -18.22
CA GLN A 7 3.39 6.65 -19.07
C GLN A 7 4.39 6.01 -20.06
N VAL A 8 5.56 6.63 -20.26
CA VAL A 8 6.61 6.10 -21.15
C VAL A 8 7.41 5.00 -20.48
N LEU A 9 7.46 4.97 -19.15
CA LEU A 9 8.24 3.99 -18.39
C LEU A 9 7.69 2.58 -18.56
N LYS A 10 8.61 1.65 -18.79
CA LYS A 10 8.33 0.21 -18.87
C LYS A 10 8.71 -0.49 -17.57
N GLY A 11 8.13 -1.67 -17.33
CA GLY A 11 8.52 -2.51 -16.21
C GLY A 11 9.93 -3.08 -16.39
N VAL A 12 10.63 -3.31 -15.29
CA VAL A 12 11.95 -3.92 -15.27
C VAL A 12 12.03 -5.00 -14.20
N ILE A 13 12.67 -6.10 -14.52
CA ILE A 13 13.10 -7.14 -13.57
C ILE A 13 14.60 -7.30 -13.74
N ALA A 14 15.35 -7.16 -12.67
CA ALA A 14 16.81 -7.20 -12.70
C ALA A 14 17.38 -8.26 -11.76
N ASN A 15 18.67 -8.58 -11.94
CA ASN A 15 19.41 -9.56 -11.13
C ASN A 15 18.83 -10.98 -11.18
N ILE A 16 18.27 -11.38 -12.32
CA ILE A 16 17.85 -12.75 -12.56
C ILE A 16 19.10 -13.65 -12.73
N ASN A 17 19.07 -14.80 -12.10
CA ASN A 17 20.10 -15.84 -12.20
C ASN A 17 19.47 -17.22 -12.35
N LEU A 18 20.30 -18.27 -12.43
CA LEU A 18 19.83 -19.66 -12.61
C LEU A 18 18.91 -20.17 -11.49
N GLY A 19 18.95 -19.54 -10.31
CA GLY A 19 18.06 -19.85 -9.20
C GLY A 19 16.75 -19.04 -9.20
N SER A 20 16.51 -18.21 -10.20
CA SER A 20 15.30 -17.38 -10.28
C SER A 20 14.14 -18.21 -10.84
N ASP A 21 13.29 -18.66 -9.94
CA ASP A 21 12.08 -19.43 -10.25
C ASP A 21 10.80 -18.56 -10.16
N ALA A 22 9.66 -19.12 -10.61
CA ALA A 22 8.39 -18.41 -10.60
C ALA A 22 7.95 -17.92 -9.21
N PRO A 23 8.09 -18.70 -8.12
CA PRO A 23 7.81 -18.21 -6.76
C PRO A 23 8.66 -17.00 -6.35
N ARG A 24 9.94 -16.98 -6.70
CA ARG A 24 10.82 -15.84 -6.39
C ARG A 24 10.46 -14.59 -7.18
N ILE A 25 10.11 -14.76 -8.45
CA ILE A 25 9.62 -13.65 -9.29
C ILE A 25 8.31 -13.11 -8.72
N PHE A 26 7.36 -13.98 -8.38
CA PHE A 26 6.11 -13.58 -7.75
C PHE A 26 6.34 -12.80 -6.43
N LYS A 27 7.24 -13.30 -5.56
CA LYS A 27 7.64 -12.60 -4.35
C LYS A 27 8.20 -11.20 -4.65
N ALA A 28 9.07 -11.08 -5.64
CA ALA A 28 9.64 -9.79 -6.04
C ALA A 28 8.56 -8.80 -6.52
N LEU A 29 7.55 -9.27 -7.25
CA LEU A 29 6.43 -8.44 -7.70
C LEU A 29 5.55 -7.97 -6.52
N VAL A 30 5.29 -8.83 -5.55
CA VAL A 30 4.59 -8.45 -4.31
C VAL A 30 5.39 -7.40 -3.54
N GLU A 31 6.68 -7.62 -3.33
CA GLU A 31 7.56 -6.66 -2.67
C GLU A 31 7.60 -5.31 -3.41
N ALA A 32 7.69 -5.32 -4.74
CA ALA A 32 7.66 -4.11 -5.57
C ALA A 32 6.35 -3.32 -5.41
N THR A 33 5.22 -4.00 -5.31
CA THR A 33 3.92 -3.38 -5.01
C THR A 33 3.93 -2.69 -3.63
N CYS A 34 4.50 -3.36 -2.64
CA CYS A 34 4.65 -2.79 -1.29
C CYS A 34 5.61 -1.58 -1.28
N PHE A 35 6.71 -1.63 -2.05
CA PHE A 35 7.63 -0.50 -2.19
C PHE A 35 6.99 0.70 -2.89
N GLY A 36 6.16 0.46 -3.91
CA GLY A 36 5.36 1.52 -4.53
C GLY A 36 4.44 2.20 -3.54
N SER A 37 3.76 1.43 -2.68
CA SER A 37 2.92 1.97 -1.60
C SER A 37 3.74 2.76 -0.59
N LYS A 38 4.98 2.32 -0.27
CA LYS A 38 5.89 3.06 0.61
C LYS A 38 6.27 4.41 0.00
N ALA A 39 6.59 4.46 -1.29
CA ALA A 39 6.91 5.71 -1.98
C ALA A 39 5.76 6.73 -1.90
N ILE A 40 4.51 6.26 -2.01
CA ILE A 40 3.32 7.12 -1.84
C ILE A 40 3.22 7.65 -0.40
N VAL A 41 3.39 6.80 0.60
CA VAL A 41 3.34 7.21 2.02
C VAL A 41 4.45 8.20 2.34
N GLU A 42 5.67 7.97 1.84
CA GLU A 42 6.80 8.88 2.02
C GLU A 42 6.56 10.24 1.35
N ARG A 43 5.90 10.24 0.17
CA ARG A 43 5.51 11.49 -0.49
C ARG A 43 4.55 12.32 0.38
N PHE A 44 3.51 11.71 0.94
CA PHE A 44 2.62 12.41 1.88
C PHE A 44 3.39 13.01 3.06
N ILE A 45 4.29 12.22 3.65
CA ILE A 45 5.11 12.67 4.80
C ILE A 45 6.03 13.82 4.40
N SER A 46 6.68 13.75 3.23
CA SER A 46 7.57 14.81 2.74
C SER A 46 6.85 16.12 2.43
N GLU A 47 5.56 16.05 2.11
CA GLU A 47 4.70 17.21 1.91
C GLU A 47 4.03 17.71 3.22
N GLY A 48 4.45 17.20 4.37
CA GLY A 48 3.98 17.64 5.69
C GLY A 48 2.68 17.00 6.14
N ILE A 49 2.16 15.99 5.43
CA ILE A 49 0.92 15.30 5.81
C ILE A 49 1.26 14.14 6.76
N PRO A 50 0.85 14.19 8.02
CA PRO A 50 1.16 13.15 8.99
C PRO A 50 0.34 11.88 8.72
N VAL A 51 1.02 10.78 8.36
CA VAL A 51 0.40 9.46 8.23
C VAL A 51 0.46 8.75 9.58
N LYS A 52 -0.62 8.80 10.36
CA LYS A 52 -0.72 8.21 11.71
C LYS A 52 -0.97 6.71 11.70
N GLY A 53 -1.57 6.17 10.65
CA GLY A 53 -1.88 4.75 10.54
C GLY A 53 -2.37 4.40 9.13
N ILE A 54 -2.49 3.10 8.88
CA ILE A 54 -2.93 2.58 7.58
C ILE A 54 -4.12 1.66 7.81
N ILE A 55 -5.15 1.87 7.02
CA ILE A 55 -6.32 1.01 6.95
C ILE A 55 -6.34 0.37 5.57
N ALA A 56 -6.28 -0.94 5.55
CA ALA A 56 -6.40 -1.71 4.32
C ALA A 56 -7.82 -2.27 4.19
N LEU A 57 -8.35 -2.22 2.97
CA LEU A 57 -9.68 -2.67 2.63
C LEU A 57 -9.68 -3.42 1.29
N GLY A 58 -10.74 -4.16 1.03
CA GLY A 58 -10.91 -4.93 -0.21
C GLY A 58 -10.33 -6.34 -0.16
N GLY A 59 -10.48 -7.06 -1.27
CA GLY A 59 -10.25 -8.50 -1.32
C GLY A 59 -8.82 -8.95 -0.99
N VAL A 60 -7.81 -8.23 -1.44
CA VAL A 60 -6.39 -8.57 -1.14
C VAL A 60 -6.09 -8.41 0.34
N ALA A 61 -6.60 -7.35 0.96
CA ALA A 61 -6.41 -7.09 2.39
C ALA A 61 -6.97 -8.23 3.26
N LYS A 62 -8.12 -8.78 2.88
CA LYS A 62 -8.76 -9.88 3.59
C LYS A 62 -8.18 -11.25 3.30
N LYS A 63 -7.80 -11.51 2.03
CA LYS A 63 -7.44 -12.86 1.56
C LYS A 63 -5.96 -13.17 1.65
N SER A 64 -5.07 -12.17 1.65
CA SER A 64 -3.63 -12.41 1.60
C SER A 64 -2.88 -11.89 2.83
N THR A 65 -2.74 -12.77 3.83
CA THR A 65 -1.89 -12.51 5.00
C THR A 65 -0.44 -12.18 4.60
N TYR A 66 0.08 -12.87 3.57
CA TYR A 66 1.43 -12.63 3.09
C TYR A 66 1.63 -11.20 2.57
N VAL A 67 0.73 -10.71 1.73
CA VAL A 67 0.80 -9.34 1.20
C VAL A 67 0.69 -8.32 2.33
N MET A 68 -0.27 -8.48 3.24
CA MET A 68 -0.49 -7.53 4.32
C MET A 68 0.66 -7.50 5.34
N GLN A 69 1.22 -8.66 5.70
CA GLN A 69 2.37 -8.69 6.57
C GLN A 69 3.62 -8.09 5.89
N THR A 70 3.84 -8.39 4.61
CA THR A 70 4.92 -7.76 3.83
C THR A 70 4.76 -6.25 3.77
N MET A 71 3.54 -5.77 3.53
CA MET A 71 3.22 -4.34 3.50
C MET A 71 3.50 -3.66 4.86
N ALA A 72 3.08 -4.28 5.97
CA ALA A 72 3.35 -3.76 7.31
C ALA A 72 4.86 -3.64 7.59
N ASN A 73 5.63 -4.67 7.18
CA ASN A 73 7.08 -4.69 7.34
C ASN A 73 7.77 -3.63 6.47
N VAL A 74 7.33 -3.46 5.21
CA VAL A 74 7.89 -2.47 4.27
C VAL A 74 7.59 -1.05 4.72
N LEU A 75 6.36 -0.78 5.16
CA LEU A 75 5.94 0.55 5.61
C LEU A 75 6.43 0.89 7.02
N ASN A 76 6.87 -0.10 7.78
CA ASN A 76 7.16 0.02 9.21
C ASN A 76 6.02 0.71 9.97
N LYS A 77 4.78 0.30 9.67
CA LYS A 77 3.57 0.84 10.29
C LYS A 77 2.54 -0.27 10.50
N PRO A 78 1.77 -0.22 11.59
CA PRO A 78 0.66 -1.15 11.76
C PRO A 78 -0.40 -0.93 10.65
N ILE A 79 -0.94 -2.03 10.15
CA ILE A 79 -2.02 -2.02 9.14
C ILE A 79 -3.25 -2.68 9.75
N ARG A 80 -4.33 -1.93 9.85
CA ARG A 80 -5.63 -2.45 10.30
C ARG A 80 -6.48 -2.86 9.11
N ILE A 81 -7.07 -4.05 9.18
CA ILE A 81 -7.96 -4.57 8.14
C ILE A 81 -9.39 -4.20 8.47
N HIS A 82 -10.07 -3.51 7.58
CA HIS A 82 -11.46 -3.12 7.75
C HIS A 82 -12.39 -4.34 7.66
N SER A 83 -13.38 -4.42 8.56
CA SER A 83 -14.27 -5.60 8.65
C SER A 83 -15.26 -5.69 7.49
N SER A 84 -15.66 -4.57 6.89
CA SER A 84 -16.63 -4.57 5.79
C SER A 84 -16.07 -5.18 4.51
N GLU A 85 -16.86 -6.02 3.85
CA GLU A 85 -16.58 -6.50 2.48
C GLU A 85 -16.99 -5.47 1.42
N GLN A 86 -17.96 -4.62 1.74
CA GLN A 86 -18.52 -3.60 0.86
C GLN A 86 -18.17 -2.19 1.32
N THR A 87 -16.90 -1.95 1.60
CA THR A 87 -16.41 -0.69 2.20
C THR A 87 -16.82 0.55 1.38
N CYS A 88 -16.71 0.48 0.05
CA CYS A 88 -17.10 1.60 -0.82
C CYS A 88 -18.60 1.87 -0.76
N ALA A 89 -19.44 0.84 -0.80
CA ALA A 89 -20.89 0.99 -0.70
C ALA A 89 -21.29 1.53 0.67
N ASN A 90 -20.66 1.05 1.75
CA ASN A 90 -20.89 1.55 3.09
C ASN A 90 -20.51 3.03 3.23
N GLY A 91 -19.38 3.44 2.67
CA GLY A 91 -18.98 4.84 2.64
C GLY A 91 -19.97 5.71 1.85
N ALA A 92 -20.43 5.26 0.69
CA ALA A 92 -21.46 5.96 -0.07
C ALA A 92 -22.76 6.11 0.72
N ALA A 93 -23.19 5.06 1.45
CA ALA A 93 -24.36 5.11 2.32
C ALA A 93 -24.20 6.13 3.47
N MET A 94 -23.00 6.22 4.08
CA MET A 94 -22.72 7.23 5.11
C MET A 94 -22.87 8.66 4.59
N PHE A 95 -22.32 8.95 3.40
CA PHE A 95 -22.48 10.26 2.76
C PHE A 95 -23.94 10.54 2.38
N ALA A 96 -24.67 9.56 1.85
CA ALA A 96 -26.08 9.71 1.51
C ALA A 96 -26.93 10.01 2.77
N ALA A 97 -26.69 9.29 3.88
CA ALA A 97 -27.37 9.51 5.15
C ALA A 97 -27.09 10.92 5.72
N THR A 98 -25.87 11.41 5.57
CA THR A 98 -25.52 12.78 5.97
C THR A 98 -26.19 13.81 5.06
N ALA A 99 -26.18 13.61 3.74
CA ALA A 99 -26.85 14.50 2.80
C ALA A 99 -28.39 14.56 2.99
N ALA A 100 -28.99 13.43 3.42
CA ALA A 100 -30.41 13.37 3.76
C ALA A 100 -30.75 13.95 5.16
N GLY A 101 -29.76 14.50 5.89
CA GLY A 101 -29.96 15.08 7.21
C GLY A 101 -30.20 14.09 8.35
N ILE A 102 -29.96 12.77 8.12
CA ILE A 102 -30.05 11.74 9.18
C ILE A 102 -28.93 11.92 10.21
N TYR A 103 -27.76 12.34 9.75
CA TYR A 103 -26.61 12.71 10.57
C TYR A 103 -26.17 14.13 10.24
N ASN A 104 -25.74 14.90 11.25
CA ASN A 104 -25.32 16.29 11.07
C ASN A 104 -24.00 16.39 10.29
N LYS A 105 -23.14 15.39 10.41
CA LYS A 105 -21.83 15.32 9.74
C LYS A 105 -21.45 13.85 9.45
N VAL A 106 -20.53 13.65 8.51
CA VAL A 106 -20.14 12.31 8.09
C VAL A 106 -19.47 11.50 9.22
N GLU A 107 -18.78 12.15 10.16
CA GLU A 107 -18.17 11.48 11.30
C GLU A 107 -19.20 10.82 12.21
N ASP A 108 -20.39 11.41 12.37
CA ASP A 108 -21.48 10.82 13.14
C ASP A 108 -22.02 9.57 12.42
N ALA A 109 -22.18 9.64 11.10
CA ALA A 109 -22.53 8.50 10.27
C ALA A 109 -21.46 7.40 10.35
N MET A 110 -20.16 7.74 10.31
CA MET A 110 -19.06 6.78 10.45
C MET A 110 -19.10 6.06 11.80
N ASN A 111 -19.38 6.78 12.88
CA ASN A 111 -19.49 6.20 14.22
C ASN A 111 -20.69 5.24 14.35
N ALA A 112 -21.81 5.58 13.72
CA ALA A 112 -23.04 4.78 13.79
C ALA A 112 -23.06 3.60 12.83
N MET A 113 -22.53 3.76 11.62
CA MET A 113 -22.60 2.78 10.53
C MET A 113 -21.28 2.05 10.28
N GLY A 114 -20.21 2.44 10.95
CA GLY A 114 -18.88 1.84 10.82
C GLY A 114 -18.85 0.41 11.39
N GLN A 115 -18.15 -0.49 10.68
CA GLN A 115 -18.06 -1.91 11.04
C GLN A 115 -16.76 -2.29 11.78
N GLY A 116 -15.90 -1.30 12.04
CA GLY A 116 -14.63 -1.51 12.76
C GLY A 116 -13.57 -2.29 11.98
N PHE A 117 -12.72 -2.97 12.73
CA PHE A 117 -11.53 -3.67 12.20
C PHE A 117 -11.50 -5.11 12.69
N GLU A 118 -11.16 -6.05 11.81
CA GLU A 118 -11.10 -7.48 12.12
C GLU A 118 -9.69 -7.95 12.52
N LYS A 119 -8.64 -7.29 12.02
CA LYS A 119 -7.27 -7.71 12.22
C LYS A 119 -6.30 -6.54 12.12
N THR A 120 -5.17 -6.66 12.82
CA THR A 120 -4.05 -5.73 12.70
C THR A 120 -2.76 -6.50 12.43
N TYR A 121 -2.02 -6.10 11.41
CA TYR A 121 -0.68 -6.58 11.11
C TYR A 121 0.33 -5.61 11.69
N GLN A 122 1.18 -6.11 12.60
CA GLN A 122 2.28 -5.32 13.17
C GLN A 122 3.57 -5.55 12.37
N PRO A 123 4.42 -4.52 12.19
CA PRO A 123 5.72 -4.70 11.58
C PRO A 123 6.63 -5.58 12.45
N GLN A 124 7.45 -6.40 11.81
CA GLN A 124 8.44 -7.27 12.44
C GLN A 124 9.81 -6.62 12.31
N ASN A 125 10.46 -6.30 13.43
CA ASN A 125 11.69 -5.49 13.45
C ASN A 125 12.83 -6.06 12.57
N ASP A 126 13.03 -7.38 12.57
CA ASP A 126 14.02 -8.05 11.73
C ASP A 126 13.73 -7.88 10.23
N LYS A 127 12.46 -7.90 9.86
CA LYS A 127 12.00 -7.71 8.47
C LYS A 127 12.03 -6.24 8.03
N VAL A 128 11.76 -5.32 8.94
CA VAL A 128 11.82 -3.88 8.65
C VAL A 128 13.21 -3.49 8.15
N ALA A 129 14.28 -3.90 8.87
CA ALA A 129 15.65 -3.61 8.48
C ALA A 129 16.03 -4.25 7.12
N TYR A 130 15.56 -5.49 6.88
CA TYR A 130 15.73 -6.17 5.59
C TYR A 130 15.05 -5.40 4.45
N TYR A 131 13.79 -5.02 4.61
CA TYR A 131 13.04 -4.33 3.57
C TYR A 131 13.51 -2.89 3.35
N ALA A 132 14.07 -2.22 4.35
CA ALA A 132 14.66 -0.89 4.16
C ALA A 132 15.82 -0.92 3.14
N LYS A 133 16.69 -1.93 3.21
CA LYS A 133 17.78 -2.12 2.24
C LYS A 133 17.24 -2.42 0.84
N ARG A 134 16.24 -3.28 0.73
CA ARG A 134 15.63 -3.64 -0.56
C ARG A 134 14.86 -2.47 -1.18
N TYR A 135 14.24 -1.65 -0.37
CA TYR A 135 13.57 -0.44 -0.85
C TYR A 135 14.54 0.55 -1.48
N LYS A 136 15.73 0.72 -0.88
CA LYS A 136 16.78 1.53 -1.52
C LYS A 136 17.15 0.97 -2.90
N MET A 137 17.38 -0.33 -3.01
CA MET A 137 17.66 -0.97 -4.31
C MET A 137 16.52 -0.79 -5.32
N TYR A 138 15.27 -0.82 -4.86
CA TYR A 138 14.10 -0.55 -5.71
C TYR A 138 14.10 0.88 -6.25
N LEU A 139 14.46 1.87 -5.44
CA LEU A 139 14.56 3.26 -5.88
C LEU A 139 15.70 3.43 -6.88
N ASP A 140 16.89 2.91 -6.57
CA ASP A 140 18.09 2.96 -7.45
C ASP A 140 17.78 2.31 -8.82
N LEU A 141 17.10 1.15 -8.84
CA LEU A 141 16.69 0.47 -10.07
C LEU A 141 15.64 1.29 -10.85
N GLY A 142 14.72 1.93 -10.15
CA GLY A 142 13.71 2.82 -10.73
C GLY A 142 14.35 3.98 -11.46
N GLU A 143 15.31 4.65 -10.83
CA GLU A 143 16.07 5.77 -11.41
C GLU A 143 16.86 5.33 -12.64
N ALA A 144 17.60 4.22 -12.55
CA ALA A 144 18.35 3.69 -13.68
C ALA A 144 17.43 3.33 -14.87
N ASN A 145 16.25 2.74 -14.60
CA ASN A 145 15.28 2.41 -15.64
C ASN A 145 14.68 3.67 -16.29
N GLU A 146 14.49 4.74 -15.53
CA GLU A 146 14.05 6.04 -16.03
C GLU A 146 15.07 6.62 -17.01
N GLN A 147 16.35 6.68 -16.61
CA GLN A 147 17.45 7.17 -17.45
C GLN A 147 17.56 6.38 -18.76
N LEU A 148 17.48 5.04 -18.71
CA LEU A 148 17.53 4.18 -19.90
C LEU A 148 16.32 4.36 -20.83
N THR A 149 15.19 4.79 -20.30
CA THR A 149 13.96 4.98 -21.10
C THR A 149 13.90 6.36 -21.73
N MET A 150 14.40 7.38 -21.02
CA MET A 150 14.34 8.78 -21.47
C MET A 150 15.45 9.14 -22.46
N ASN A 151 16.55 8.37 -22.50
CA ASN A 151 17.68 8.58 -23.41
C ASN A 151 17.49 7.87 -24.78
N LYS A 152 16.29 7.45 -25.12
CA LYS A 152 15.88 6.93 -26.44
C LYS A 152 15.03 7.96 -27.16
#